data_bd1b5d68744586a363af1535eb2935f6
#
_entry.id   bd1b5d68744586a363af1535eb2935f6
#
_cell.length_a   1.000
_cell.length_b   1.000
_cell.length_c   1.000
_cell.angle_alpha   90.00
_cell.angle_beta   90.00
_cell.angle_gamma   90.00
#
_symmetry.space_group_name_H-M   'P 1'
#
loop_
_entity.id
_entity.type
_entity.pdbx_description
1 polymer ?
#
loop_
_entity_poly.entity_id
_entity_poly.type
_entity_poly.pdbx_seq_one_letter_code
_entity_poly.pdbx_strand_id
1 'polypeptide(L)'
;MIWWSNTLAFILKKIKNLFLNLSIKNEPLERLFFSEKKIYLSLGILISSCICGAIYPFLEFDSNLDFSTSEFIIKFIGLFSQNLFIISGLYFLGITLFASPIRAGLKNSKGEKPDSSNILTFKKHINFLAFIQIPVLIGMISVFPIIREQKTLSDIIIFISTIWLYILIIRSVFVLYGYNLQVKETLYLRYVKSFLIVIFTYIPSTMIFQLFIVSLIKGVVEIWI
;
A
#
# COMPACT_ATOMS: atom_id res chain seq x y z
N MET A 1 20.91 4.18 -29.94
CA MET A 1 20.00 5.19 -29.40
C MET A 1 18.50 4.88 -29.60
N ILE A 2 18.06 4.48 -30.77
CA ILE A 2 16.62 4.24 -31.12
C ILE A 2 15.99 3.09 -30.31
N TRP A 3 16.71 2.06 -29.94
CA TRP A 3 16.21 0.90 -29.18
C TRP A 3 15.77 1.27 -27.75
N TRP A 4 16.54 2.13 -27.09
CA TRP A 4 16.23 2.59 -25.72
C TRP A 4 14.99 3.50 -25.68
N SER A 5 14.78 4.34 -26.72
CA SER A 5 13.61 5.22 -26.78
C SER A 5 12.30 4.43 -26.93
N ASN A 6 12.28 3.38 -27.73
CA ASN A 6 11.11 2.53 -27.92
C ASN A 6 10.78 1.70 -26.69
N THR A 7 11.78 1.18 -25.99
CA THR A 7 11.60 0.42 -24.75
C THR A 7 11.08 1.34 -23.64
N LEU A 8 11.64 2.53 -23.49
CA LEU A 8 11.19 3.52 -22.51
C LEU A 8 9.75 3.95 -22.79
N ALA A 9 9.41 4.25 -24.03
CA ALA A 9 8.04 4.60 -24.43
C ALA A 9 7.04 3.48 -24.14
N PHE A 10 7.42 2.21 -24.37
CA PHE A 10 6.61 1.06 -24.05
C PHE A 10 6.38 0.93 -22.53
N ILE A 11 7.42 1.07 -21.73
CA ILE A 11 7.36 1.03 -20.26
C ILE A 11 6.45 2.16 -19.74
N LEU A 12 6.65 3.40 -20.20
CA LEU A 12 5.82 4.54 -19.81
C LEU A 12 4.34 4.36 -20.18
N LYS A 13 4.05 3.79 -21.36
CA LYS A 13 2.69 3.44 -21.76
C LYS A 13 2.08 2.39 -20.83
N LYS A 14 2.83 1.38 -20.41
CA LYS A 14 2.40 0.35 -19.46
C LYS A 14 2.12 0.95 -18.08
N ILE A 15 3.00 1.81 -17.58
CA ILE A 15 2.84 2.52 -16.30
C ILE A 15 1.61 3.43 -16.36
N LYS A 16 1.45 4.22 -17.43
CA LYS A 16 0.27 5.06 -17.62
C LYS A 16 -1.04 4.24 -17.62
N ASN A 17 -1.07 3.12 -18.34
CA ASN A 17 -2.24 2.25 -18.37
C ASN A 17 -2.51 1.62 -16.99
N LEU A 18 -1.48 1.22 -16.25
CA LEU A 18 -1.59 0.72 -14.89
C LEU A 18 -2.16 1.81 -13.97
N PHE A 19 -1.62 3.01 -14.05
CA PHE A 19 -2.10 4.18 -13.29
C PHE A 19 -3.59 4.44 -13.57
N LEU A 20 -3.99 4.56 -14.83
CA LEU A 20 -5.37 4.81 -15.22
C LEU A 20 -6.32 3.69 -14.75
N ASN A 21 -5.93 2.44 -14.92
CA ASN A 21 -6.76 1.32 -14.51
C ASN A 21 -6.91 1.22 -12.99
N LEU A 22 -5.84 1.40 -12.22
CA LEU A 22 -5.89 1.32 -10.76
C LEU A 22 -6.49 2.57 -10.11
N SER A 23 -6.26 3.76 -10.70
CA SER A 23 -6.72 5.03 -10.11
C SER A 23 -8.12 5.45 -10.53
N ILE A 24 -8.65 4.96 -11.66
CA ILE A 24 -9.95 5.43 -12.20
C ILE A 24 -11.02 4.35 -12.10
N LYS A 25 -10.69 3.07 -12.37
CA LYS A 25 -11.67 1.99 -12.42
C LYS A 25 -11.70 1.19 -11.12
N ASN A 26 -12.89 0.90 -10.60
CA ASN A 26 -13.07 0.10 -9.39
C ASN A 26 -12.91 -1.41 -9.66
N GLU A 27 -13.40 -1.89 -10.81
CA GLU A 27 -13.34 -3.33 -11.15
C GLU A 27 -11.94 -3.96 -11.09
N PRO A 28 -10.86 -3.33 -11.63
CA PRO A 28 -9.53 -3.90 -11.52
C PRO A 28 -9.07 -4.03 -10.07
N LEU A 29 -9.35 -3.05 -9.22
CA LEU A 29 -9.01 -3.10 -7.79
C LEU A 29 -9.80 -4.20 -7.08
N GLU A 30 -11.09 -4.32 -7.34
CA GLU A 30 -11.93 -5.37 -6.78
C GLU A 30 -11.44 -6.76 -7.16
N ARG A 31 -11.14 -6.99 -8.44
CA ARG A 31 -10.55 -8.25 -8.93
C ARG A 31 -9.19 -8.56 -8.32
N LEU A 32 -8.38 -7.54 -7.99
CA LEU A 32 -7.09 -7.73 -7.34
C LEU A 32 -7.26 -8.11 -5.87
N PHE A 33 -8.09 -7.37 -5.13
CA PHE A 33 -8.23 -7.56 -3.68
C PHE A 33 -8.98 -8.85 -3.33
N PHE A 34 -10.01 -9.19 -4.08
CA PHE A 34 -10.86 -10.34 -3.80
C PHE A 34 -10.39 -11.67 -4.43
N SER A 35 -9.27 -11.66 -5.16
CA SER A 35 -8.71 -12.87 -5.74
C SER A 35 -7.83 -13.63 -4.74
N GLU A 36 -8.28 -14.77 -4.26
CA GLU A 36 -7.48 -15.62 -3.36
C GLU A 36 -6.22 -16.20 -4.03
N LYS A 37 -6.29 -16.41 -5.36
CA LYS A 37 -5.16 -16.95 -6.15
C LYS A 37 -3.96 -16.00 -6.23
N LYS A 38 -4.14 -14.71 -5.91
CA LYS A 38 -3.09 -13.69 -6.02
C LYS A 38 -2.30 -13.48 -4.75
N ILE A 39 -2.55 -14.23 -3.68
CA ILE A 39 -1.88 -14.04 -2.39
C ILE A 39 -0.35 -14.15 -2.49
N TYR A 40 0.17 -15.09 -3.27
CA TYR A 40 1.63 -15.21 -3.45
C TYR A 40 2.23 -14.03 -4.20
N LEU A 41 1.53 -13.52 -5.23
CA LEU A 41 1.95 -12.30 -5.92
C LEU A 41 1.93 -11.10 -4.97
N SER A 42 0.90 -10.98 -4.14
CA SER A 42 0.76 -9.92 -3.15
C SER A 42 1.88 -9.96 -2.10
N LEU A 43 2.20 -11.14 -1.59
CA LEU A 43 3.34 -11.31 -0.68
C LEU A 43 4.66 -10.94 -1.36
N GLY A 44 4.85 -11.34 -2.62
CA GLY A 44 6.03 -10.94 -3.40
C GLY A 44 6.16 -9.42 -3.55
N ILE A 45 5.07 -8.72 -3.89
CA ILE A 45 5.05 -7.25 -3.98
C ILE A 45 5.34 -6.62 -2.62
N LEU A 46 4.73 -7.11 -1.54
CA LEU A 46 4.93 -6.59 -0.19
C LEU A 46 6.39 -6.75 0.27
N ILE A 47 6.96 -7.93 0.09
CA ILE A 47 8.36 -8.20 0.42
C ILE A 47 9.29 -7.31 -0.42
N SER A 48 9.03 -7.21 -1.72
CA SER A 48 9.83 -6.34 -2.61
C SER A 48 9.76 -4.88 -2.17
N SER A 49 8.59 -4.38 -1.77
CA SER A 49 8.47 -3.01 -1.27
C SER A 49 9.23 -2.79 0.04
N CYS A 50 9.25 -3.78 0.94
CA CYS A 50 10.03 -3.71 2.18
C CYS A 50 11.54 -3.73 1.90
N ILE A 51 12.00 -4.56 0.95
CA ILE A 51 13.41 -4.59 0.52
C ILE A 51 13.80 -3.23 -0.06
N CYS A 52 12.99 -2.71 -0.99
CA CYS A 52 13.23 -1.40 -1.61
C CYS A 52 13.28 -0.28 -0.56
N GLY A 53 12.32 -0.24 0.35
CA GLY A 53 12.29 0.76 1.43
C GLY A 53 13.47 0.63 2.40
N ALA A 54 13.96 -0.58 2.67
CA ALA A 54 15.13 -0.80 3.52
C ALA A 54 16.45 -0.39 2.85
N ILE A 55 16.54 -0.55 1.52
CA ILE A 55 17.74 -0.16 0.74
C ILE A 55 17.75 1.34 0.43
N TYR A 56 16.57 1.96 0.26
CA TYR A 56 16.44 3.35 -0.21
C TYR A 56 17.36 4.35 0.50
N PRO A 57 17.48 4.37 1.87
CA PRO A 57 18.33 5.33 2.56
C PRO A 57 19.82 5.23 2.22
N PHE A 58 20.30 4.05 1.77
CA PHE A 58 21.70 3.84 1.37
C PHE A 58 21.95 4.25 -0.09
N LEU A 59 20.90 4.40 -0.87
CA LEU A 59 20.94 4.78 -2.29
C LEU A 59 20.62 6.26 -2.52
N GLU A 60 20.15 6.96 -1.51
CA GLU A 60 19.83 8.39 -1.60
C GLU A 60 21.08 9.22 -1.94
N PHE A 61 20.93 10.26 -2.76
CA PHE A 61 22.06 11.00 -3.33
C PHE A 61 22.96 11.66 -2.28
N ASP A 62 22.35 12.19 -1.24
CA ASP A 62 23.04 12.91 -0.16
C ASP A 62 23.37 11.98 1.04
N SER A 63 23.17 10.67 0.91
CA SER A 63 23.45 9.75 2.00
C SER A 63 24.96 9.54 2.14
N ASN A 64 25.52 9.96 3.26
CA ASN A 64 26.86 9.58 3.71
C ASN A 64 26.87 8.23 4.44
N LEU A 65 25.79 7.43 4.27
CA LEU A 65 25.61 6.16 4.95
C LEU A 65 26.28 5.05 4.14
N ASP A 66 27.31 4.44 4.73
CA ASP A 66 27.85 3.19 4.20
C ASP A 66 26.81 2.06 4.37
N PHE A 67 26.77 1.16 3.39
CA PHE A 67 25.87 0.02 3.48
C PHE A 67 26.24 -0.89 4.64
N SER A 68 25.33 -1.02 5.60
CA SER A 68 25.44 -1.93 6.73
C SER A 68 24.36 -3.01 6.63
N THR A 69 24.81 -4.28 6.62
CA THR A 69 23.90 -5.44 6.57
C THR A 69 22.97 -5.49 7.78
N SER A 70 23.47 -5.14 8.96
CA SER A 70 22.66 -5.12 10.19
C SER A 70 21.57 -4.05 10.14
N GLU A 71 21.90 -2.84 9.69
CA GLU A 71 20.91 -1.77 9.52
C GLU A 71 19.87 -2.10 8.45
N PHE A 72 20.29 -2.72 7.35
CA PHE A 72 19.35 -3.20 6.32
C PHE A 72 18.36 -4.20 6.90
N ILE A 73 18.82 -5.20 7.64
CA ILE A 73 17.97 -6.22 8.25
C ILE A 73 16.99 -5.59 9.25
N ILE A 74 17.46 -4.67 10.10
CA ILE A 74 16.61 -3.98 11.07
C ILE A 74 15.52 -3.15 10.36
N LYS A 75 15.89 -2.39 9.33
CA LYS A 75 14.93 -1.60 8.52
C LYS A 75 13.93 -2.49 7.80
N PHE A 76 14.39 -3.61 7.21
CA PHE A 76 13.50 -4.57 6.53
C PHE A 76 12.48 -5.19 7.49
N ILE A 77 12.93 -5.70 8.64
CA ILE A 77 12.06 -6.26 9.67
C ILE A 77 11.08 -5.21 10.19
N GLY A 78 11.56 -3.98 10.42
CA GLY A 78 10.73 -2.86 10.84
C GLY A 78 9.61 -2.55 9.84
N LEU A 79 9.92 -2.41 8.56
CA LEU A 79 8.94 -2.15 7.51
C LEU A 79 7.96 -3.31 7.34
N PHE A 80 8.43 -4.55 7.38
CA PHE A 80 7.58 -5.72 7.28
C PHE A 80 6.60 -5.83 8.46
N SER A 81 7.09 -5.62 9.68
CA SER A 81 6.28 -5.60 10.90
C SER A 81 5.26 -4.43 10.88
N GLN A 82 5.65 -3.25 10.40
CA GLN A 82 4.75 -2.12 10.20
C GLN A 82 3.61 -2.46 9.25
N ASN A 83 3.90 -3.08 8.12
CA ASN A 83 2.88 -3.49 7.17
C ASN A 83 1.92 -4.51 7.79
N LEU A 84 2.40 -5.49 8.55
CA LEU A 84 1.55 -6.45 9.25
C LEU A 84 0.67 -5.77 10.30
N PHE A 85 1.21 -4.78 11.02
CA PHE A 85 0.45 -4.02 12.01
C PHE A 85 -0.67 -3.21 11.35
N ILE A 86 -0.39 -2.56 10.22
CA ILE A 86 -1.39 -1.82 9.43
C ILE A 86 -2.48 -2.77 8.91
N ILE A 87 -2.11 -3.93 8.37
CA ILE A 87 -3.08 -4.95 7.91
C ILE A 87 -3.99 -5.36 9.05
N SER A 88 -3.42 -5.65 10.22
CA SER A 88 -4.18 -6.08 11.39
C SER A 88 -5.13 -4.98 11.87
N GLY A 89 -4.66 -3.74 11.96
CA GLY A 89 -5.48 -2.58 12.33
C GLY A 89 -6.65 -2.35 11.36
N LEU A 90 -6.39 -2.40 10.06
CA LEU A 90 -7.43 -2.28 9.03
C LEU A 90 -8.41 -3.45 9.07
N TYR A 91 -7.94 -4.67 9.31
CA TYR A 91 -8.78 -5.85 9.43
C TYR A 91 -9.73 -5.74 10.63
N PHE A 92 -9.21 -5.51 11.81
CA PHE A 92 -10.03 -5.49 13.03
C PHE A 92 -10.90 -4.25 13.12
N LEU A 93 -10.33 -3.06 12.99
CA LEU A 93 -11.06 -1.80 13.13
C LEU A 93 -11.90 -1.49 11.89
N GLY A 94 -11.37 -1.73 10.70
CA GLY A 94 -12.06 -1.45 9.45
C GLY A 94 -13.31 -2.31 9.26
N ILE A 95 -13.24 -3.60 9.56
CA ILE A 95 -14.42 -4.48 9.48
C ILE A 95 -15.46 -4.08 10.53
N THR A 96 -15.04 -3.83 11.76
CA THR A 96 -15.96 -3.58 12.88
C THR A 96 -16.68 -2.24 12.73
N LEU A 97 -15.97 -1.20 12.33
CA LEU A 97 -16.49 0.17 12.36
C LEU A 97 -17.01 0.65 11.00
N PHE A 98 -16.44 0.15 9.89
CA PHE A 98 -16.60 0.79 8.60
C PHE A 98 -17.06 -0.13 7.47
N ALA A 99 -16.93 -1.45 7.59
CA ALA A 99 -17.34 -2.34 6.52
C ALA A 99 -18.87 -2.35 6.34
N SER A 100 -19.31 -2.48 5.09
CA SER A 100 -20.73 -2.75 4.83
C SER A 100 -21.14 -4.09 5.47
N PRO A 101 -22.41 -4.26 5.87
CA PRO A 101 -22.87 -5.52 6.47
C PRO A 101 -22.51 -6.75 5.62
N ILE A 102 -22.61 -6.65 4.30
CA ILE A 102 -22.23 -7.73 3.37
C ILE A 102 -20.73 -8.05 3.47
N ARG A 103 -19.87 -7.03 3.50
CA ARG A 103 -18.41 -7.20 3.61
C ARG A 103 -17.99 -7.71 4.99
N ALA A 104 -18.75 -7.38 6.02
CA ALA A 104 -18.55 -7.88 7.38
C ALA A 104 -19.07 -9.32 7.59
N GLY A 105 -19.72 -9.93 6.60
CA GLY A 105 -20.28 -11.28 6.71
C GLY A 105 -21.65 -11.34 7.42
N LEU A 106 -22.28 -10.20 7.64
CA LEU A 106 -23.59 -10.12 8.25
C LEU A 106 -24.69 -10.46 7.23
N LYS A 107 -25.78 -11.05 7.70
CA LYS A 107 -26.94 -11.34 6.85
C LYS A 107 -27.51 -10.05 6.24
N ASN A 108 -27.97 -10.15 5.00
CA ASN A 108 -28.66 -9.04 4.36
C ASN A 108 -30.06 -8.82 4.99
N SER A 109 -30.76 -7.76 4.59
CA SER A 109 -32.12 -7.45 5.06
C SER A 109 -33.15 -8.57 4.81
N LYS A 110 -32.84 -9.49 3.88
CA LYS A 110 -33.67 -10.67 3.58
C LYS A 110 -33.29 -11.92 4.38
N GLY A 111 -32.31 -11.82 5.30
CA GLY A 111 -31.81 -12.94 6.09
C GLY A 111 -30.87 -13.89 5.38
N GLU A 112 -30.48 -13.60 4.14
CA GLU A 112 -29.57 -14.43 3.35
C GLU A 112 -28.12 -14.14 3.76
N LYS A 113 -27.30 -15.19 3.89
CA LYS A 113 -25.87 -15.04 4.12
C LYS A 113 -25.19 -14.49 2.86
N PRO A 114 -24.24 -13.53 3.00
CA PRO A 114 -23.49 -13.08 1.84
C PRO A 114 -22.63 -14.20 1.28
N ASP A 115 -22.37 -14.14 -0.04
CA ASP A 115 -21.43 -15.03 -0.69
C ASP A 115 -20.03 -14.86 -0.07
N SER A 116 -19.35 -15.97 0.17
CA SER A 116 -17.99 -15.98 0.76
C SER A 116 -16.99 -15.14 -0.02
N SER A 117 -17.19 -15.03 -1.35
CA SER A 117 -16.37 -14.17 -2.21
C SER A 117 -16.43 -12.68 -1.81
N ASN A 118 -17.54 -12.23 -1.22
CA ASN A 118 -17.77 -10.85 -0.82
C ASN A 118 -17.31 -10.52 0.60
N ILE A 119 -17.09 -11.53 1.44
CA ILE A 119 -16.68 -11.35 2.83
C ILE A 119 -15.20 -10.91 2.88
N LEU A 120 -14.91 -9.94 3.74
CA LEU A 120 -13.54 -9.50 3.99
C LEU A 120 -12.80 -10.55 4.83
N THR A 121 -11.62 -10.91 4.37
CA THR A 121 -10.70 -11.80 5.06
C THR A 121 -9.34 -11.13 5.25
N PHE A 122 -8.52 -11.65 6.15
CA PHE A 122 -7.16 -11.16 6.35
C PHE A 122 -6.32 -11.24 5.05
N LYS A 123 -6.51 -12.29 4.25
CA LYS A 123 -5.86 -12.45 2.92
C LYS A 123 -6.19 -11.29 1.97
N LYS A 124 -7.44 -10.82 1.97
CA LYS A 124 -7.86 -9.69 1.14
C LYS A 124 -7.23 -8.38 1.58
N HIS A 125 -6.97 -8.21 2.88
CA HIS A 125 -6.22 -7.06 3.40
C HIS A 125 -4.73 -7.13 3.04
N ILE A 126 -4.13 -8.33 3.00
CA ILE A 126 -2.76 -8.50 2.47
C ILE A 126 -2.73 -8.11 0.99
N ASN A 127 -3.67 -8.58 0.18
CA ASN A 127 -3.75 -8.17 -1.22
C ASN A 127 -3.89 -6.66 -1.36
N PHE A 128 -4.81 -6.06 -0.59
CA PHE A 128 -4.99 -4.60 -0.54
C PHE A 128 -3.67 -3.88 -0.26
N LEU A 129 -3.00 -4.21 0.85
CA LEU A 129 -1.78 -3.50 1.25
C LEU A 129 -0.65 -3.68 0.22
N ALA A 130 -0.51 -4.88 -0.33
CA ALA A 130 0.50 -5.16 -1.35
C ALA A 130 0.31 -4.30 -2.60
N PHE A 131 -0.91 -4.24 -3.13
CA PHE A 131 -1.16 -3.51 -4.37
C PHE A 131 -1.09 -1.99 -4.20
N ILE A 132 -1.38 -1.44 -3.02
CA ILE A 132 -1.16 -0.02 -2.76
C ILE A 132 0.33 0.36 -2.66
N GLN A 133 1.24 -0.61 -2.50
CA GLN A 133 2.69 -0.36 -2.52
C GLN A 133 3.27 -0.23 -3.93
N ILE A 134 2.51 -0.50 -4.99
CA ILE A 134 3.01 -0.38 -6.38
C ILE A 134 3.60 1.00 -6.68
N PRO A 135 2.99 2.14 -6.29
CA PRO A 135 3.61 3.44 -6.50
C PRO A 135 4.97 3.59 -5.81
N VAL A 136 5.16 3.00 -4.63
CA VAL A 136 6.44 3.01 -3.92
C VAL A 136 7.51 2.30 -4.74
N LEU A 137 7.19 1.11 -5.27
CA LEU A 137 8.11 0.37 -6.15
C LEU A 137 8.47 1.15 -7.43
N ILE A 138 7.51 1.88 -7.99
CA ILE A 138 7.75 2.74 -9.16
C ILE A 138 8.60 3.96 -8.76
N GLY A 139 8.35 4.53 -7.58
CA GLY A 139 9.16 5.62 -7.03
C GLY A 139 10.64 5.26 -6.87
N MET A 140 10.96 3.99 -6.64
CA MET A 140 12.35 3.50 -6.57
C MET A 140 13.14 3.67 -7.89
N ILE A 141 12.47 3.94 -9.01
CA ILE A 141 13.16 4.29 -10.26
C ILE A 141 14.01 5.56 -10.08
N SER A 142 13.64 6.43 -9.16
CA SER A 142 14.38 7.67 -8.85
C SER A 142 15.82 7.44 -8.38
N VAL A 143 16.13 6.27 -7.79
CA VAL A 143 17.48 5.96 -7.29
C VAL A 143 18.41 5.36 -8.34
N PHE A 144 17.93 5.07 -9.57
CA PHE A 144 18.81 4.63 -10.64
C PHE A 144 19.82 5.73 -10.99
N PRO A 145 21.11 5.41 -11.21
CA PRO A 145 22.19 6.39 -11.37
C PRO A 145 21.86 7.50 -12.38
N ILE A 146 21.33 7.15 -13.56
CA ILE A 146 21.00 8.10 -14.63
C ILE A 146 19.93 9.12 -14.19
N ILE A 147 18.98 8.72 -13.34
CA ILE A 147 17.89 9.58 -12.86
C ILE A 147 18.33 10.31 -11.61
N ARG A 148 19.04 9.63 -10.74
CA ARG A 148 19.58 10.16 -9.50
C ARG A 148 20.51 11.36 -9.73
N GLU A 149 21.34 11.34 -10.78
CA GLU A 149 22.19 12.47 -11.19
C GLU A 149 21.37 13.73 -11.55
N GLN A 150 20.09 13.55 -11.93
CA GLN A 150 19.16 14.63 -12.22
C GLN A 150 18.22 14.84 -11.03
N LYS A 151 18.68 15.55 -9.98
CA LYS A 151 17.94 15.77 -8.73
C LYS A 151 16.47 16.16 -8.95
N THR A 152 16.23 17.14 -9.82
CA THR A 152 14.86 17.60 -10.14
C THR A 152 13.98 16.48 -10.71
N LEU A 153 14.51 15.62 -11.55
CA LEU A 153 13.75 14.50 -12.12
C LEU A 153 13.46 13.44 -11.05
N SER A 154 14.43 13.14 -10.19
CA SER A 154 14.28 12.25 -9.05
C SER A 154 13.16 12.74 -8.12
N ASP A 155 13.20 14.02 -7.73
CA ASP A 155 12.20 14.64 -6.86
C ASP A 155 10.79 14.59 -7.46
N ILE A 156 10.66 14.85 -8.76
CA ILE A 156 9.37 14.76 -9.47
C ILE A 156 8.82 13.33 -9.44
N ILE A 157 9.66 12.32 -9.67
CA ILE A 157 9.22 10.91 -9.64
C ILE A 157 8.73 10.53 -8.24
N ILE A 158 9.47 10.89 -7.20
CA ILE A 158 9.09 10.64 -5.80
C ILE A 158 7.76 11.34 -5.48
N PHE A 159 7.62 12.62 -5.85
CA PHE A 159 6.42 13.40 -5.62
C PHE A 159 5.19 12.79 -6.29
N ILE A 160 5.29 12.44 -7.58
CA ILE A 160 4.19 11.79 -8.32
C ILE A 160 3.84 10.44 -7.71
N SER A 161 4.84 9.62 -7.35
CA SER A 161 4.61 8.31 -6.72
C SER A 161 3.92 8.44 -5.37
N THR A 162 4.27 9.45 -4.60
CA THR A 162 3.66 9.74 -3.29
C THR A 162 2.19 10.16 -3.45
N ILE A 163 1.89 11.08 -4.36
CA ILE A 163 0.50 11.48 -4.65
C ILE A 163 -0.31 10.28 -5.10
N TRP A 164 0.26 9.47 -6.01
CA TRP A 164 -0.42 8.27 -6.50
C TRP A 164 -0.69 7.27 -5.38
N LEU A 165 0.26 7.07 -4.45
CA LEU A 165 0.07 6.22 -3.28
C LEU A 165 -1.15 6.67 -2.46
N TYR A 166 -1.27 7.97 -2.13
CA TYR A 166 -2.40 8.47 -1.35
C TYR A 166 -3.74 8.32 -2.08
N ILE A 167 -3.79 8.63 -3.37
CA ILE A 167 -4.99 8.42 -4.19
C ILE A 167 -5.39 6.94 -4.17
N LEU A 168 -4.41 6.05 -4.32
CA LEU A 168 -4.65 4.61 -4.37
C LEU A 168 -5.11 4.07 -3.02
N ILE A 169 -4.57 4.55 -1.89
CA ILE A 169 -5.03 4.18 -0.54
C ILE A 169 -6.50 4.54 -0.37
N ILE A 170 -6.88 5.79 -0.62
CA ILE A 170 -8.27 6.26 -0.43
C ILE A 170 -9.23 5.45 -1.30
N ARG A 171 -8.91 5.26 -2.57
CA ARG A 171 -9.76 4.48 -3.49
C ARG A 171 -9.84 3.01 -3.11
N SER A 172 -8.72 2.43 -2.70
CA SER A 172 -8.67 1.02 -2.36
C SER A 172 -9.48 0.72 -1.10
N VAL A 173 -9.44 1.60 -0.10
CA VAL A 173 -10.31 1.54 1.08
C VAL A 173 -11.78 1.61 0.66
N PHE A 174 -12.14 2.53 -0.24
CA PHE A 174 -13.48 2.64 -0.80
C PHE A 174 -13.95 1.31 -1.46
N VAL A 175 -13.11 0.67 -2.26
CA VAL A 175 -13.45 -0.60 -2.92
C VAL A 175 -13.51 -1.74 -1.92
N LEU A 176 -12.55 -1.82 -0.99
CA LEU A 176 -12.41 -2.92 -0.06
C LEU A 176 -13.61 -3.02 0.90
N TYR A 177 -14.01 -1.92 1.53
CA TYR A 177 -15.08 -1.95 2.53
C TYR A 177 -16.49 -1.87 1.94
N GLY A 178 -16.65 -1.51 0.68
CA GLY A 178 -17.90 -1.56 -0.06
C GLY A 178 -19.07 -0.89 0.65
N TYR A 179 -18.88 0.38 1.02
CA TYR A 179 -19.83 1.13 1.83
C TYR A 179 -21.26 0.98 1.36
N ASN A 180 -22.08 0.42 2.22
CA ASN A 180 -23.50 0.30 2.11
C ASN A 180 -23.99 0.05 0.67
N LEU A 181 -23.55 -1.06 0.07
CA LEU A 181 -23.93 -1.45 -1.29
C LEU A 181 -25.45 -1.51 -1.49
N GLN A 182 -26.19 -1.65 -0.38
CA GLN A 182 -27.66 -1.71 -0.37
C GLN A 182 -28.33 -0.32 -0.30
N VAL A 183 -27.61 0.72 0.14
CA VAL A 183 -28.09 2.09 0.25
C VAL A 183 -27.45 2.91 -0.88
N LYS A 184 -28.25 3.69 -1.60
CA LYS A 184 -27.74 4.64 -2.59
C LYS A 184 -27.04 5.81 -1.91
N GLU A 185 -25.86 5.55 -1.30
CA GLU A 185 -25.03 6.62 -0.78
C GLU A 185 -24.44 7.43 -1.93
N THR A 186 -24.38 8.76 -1.76
CA THR A 186 -23.74 9.63 -2.72
C THR A 186 -22.25 9.31 -2.83
N LEU A 187 -21.69 9.44 -4.02
CA LEU A 187 -20.26 9.17 -4.27
C LEU A 187 -19.37 9.99 -3.33
N TYR A 188 -19.76 11.24 -3.06
CA TYR A 188 -19.07 12.14 -2.14
C TYR A 188 -18.99 11.54 -0.72
N LEU A 189 -20.11 11.08 -0.17
CA LEU A 189 -20.14 10.50 1.18
C LEU A 189 -19.23 9.28 1.30
N ARG A 190 -19.14 8.46 0.27
CA ARG A 190 -18.26 7.29 0.23
C ARG A 190 -16.79 7.70 0.27
N TYR A 191 -16.38 8.74 -0.46
CA TYR A 191 -15.00 9.25 -0.40
C TYR A 191 -14.67 9.88 0.95
N VAL A 192 -15.60 10.62 1.56
CA VAL A 192 -15.42 11.16 2.90
C VAL A 192 -15.21 10.05 3.92
N LYS A 193 -16.02 8.98 3.87
CA LYS A 193 -15.83 7.82 4.75
C LYS A 193 -14.48 7.15 4.53
N SER A 194 -14.05 6.97 3.27
CA SER A 194 -12.73 6.41 2.97
C SER A 194 -11.61 7.27 3.52
N PHE A 195 -11.72 8.57 3.39
CA PHE A 195 -10.74 9.52 3.94
C PHE A 195 -10.70 9.46 5.48
N LEU A 196 -11.86 9.36 6.14
CA LEU A 196 -11.93 9.20 7.59
C LEU A 196 -11.26 7.89 8.06
N ILE A 197 -11.44 6.78 7.34
CA ILE A 197 -10.76 5.53 7.68
C ILE A 197 -9.24 5.69 7.56
N VAL A 198 -8.75 6.32 6.52
CA VAL A 198 -7.31 6.57 6.36
C VAL A 198 -6.79 7.39 7.52
N ILE A 199 -7.49 8.45 7.92
CA ILE A 199 -7.09 9.31 9.04
C ILE A 199 -7.15 8.56 10.38
N PHE A 200 -8.24 7.85 10.67
CA PHE A 200 -8.46 7.25 11.98
C PHE A 200 -7.90 5.83 12.15
N THR A 201 -7.47 5.19 11.07
CA THR A 201 -6.96 3.81 11.14
C THR A 201 -5.56 3.69 10.56
N TYR A 202 -5.36 4.09 9.30
CA TYR A 202 -4.08 3.93 8.61
C TYR A 202 -2.98 4.83 9.21
N ILE A 203 -3.26 6.13 9.33
CA ILE A 203 -2.28 7.10 9.86
C ILE A 203 -1.93 6.80 11.32
N PRO A 204 -2.90 6.64 12.25
CA PRO A 204 -2.59 6.29 13.63
C PRO A 204 -1.84 4.96 13.77
N SER A 205 -2.20 3.94 12.99
CA SER A 205 -1.47 2.66 13.00
C SER A 205 0.01 2.85 12.62
N THR A 206 0.27 3.68 11.61
CA THR A 206 1.64 4.01 11.19
C THR A 206 2.38 4.79 12.27
N MET A 207 1.74 5.79 12.86
CA MET A 207 2.33 6.63 13.92
C MET A 207 2.61 5.83 15.19
N ILE A 208 1.68 5.01 15.64
CA ILE A 208 1.85 4.14 16.82
C ILE A 208 3.02 3.19 16.58
N PHE A 209 3.09 2.58 15.41
CA PHE A 209 4.21 1.71 15.08
C PHE A 209 5.53 2.45 15.13
N GLN A 210 5.64 3.60 14.49
CA GLN A 210 6.88 4.39 14.44
C GLN A 210 7.31 4.89 15.83
N LEU A 211 6.37 5.39 16.63
CA LEU A 211 6.70 5.98 17.93
C LEU A 211 7.02 4.95 19.01
N PHE A 212 6.28 3.84 19.04
CA PHE A 212 6.40 2.86 20.13
C PHE A 212 7.27 1.67 19.74
N ILE A 213 6.97 1.01 18.64
CA ILE A 213 7.63 -0.27 18.29
C ILE A 213 9.05 -0.05 17.80
N VAL A 214 9.29 0.97 16.97
CA VAL A 214 10.65 1.30 16.50
C VAL A 214 11.52 1.77 17.66
N SER A 215 10.97 2.58 18.58
CA SER A 215 11.71 3.03 19.78
C SER A 215 12.03 1.86 20.72
N LEU A 216 11.10 0.92 20.87
CA LEU A 216 11.29 -0.27 21.69
C LEU A 216 12.34 -1.21 21.09
N ILE A 217 12.31 -1.42 19.76
CA ILE A 217 13.34 -2.22 19.07
C ILE A 217 14.72 -1.57 19.21
N LYS A 218 14.82 -0.24 19.03
CA LYS A 218 16.08 0.48 19.23
C LYS A 218 16.60 0.33 20.64
N GLY A 219 15.75 0.54 21.65
CA GLY A 219 16.13 0.38 23.05
C GLY A 219 16.61 -1.04 23.41
N VAL A 220 15.97 -2.07 22.84
CA VAL A 220 16.42 -3.47 23.03
C VAL A 220 17.77 -3.71 22.36
N VAL A 221 17.95 -3.23 21.12
CA VAL A 221 19.23 -3.40 20.39
C VAL A 221 20.37 -2.68 21.11
N GLU A 222 20.15 -1.47 21.63
CA GLU A 222 21.16 -0.72 22.38
C GLU A 222 21.56 -1.37 23.71
N ILE A 223 20.71 -2.21 24.30
CA ILE A 223 21.02 -2.96 25.52
C ILE A 223 21.86 -4.21 25.21
N TRP A 224 21.77 -4.75 23.99
CA TRP A 224 22.42 -6.01 23.61
C TRP A 224 23.71 -5.83 22.80
N ILE A 225 24.06 -4.61 22.42
CA ILE A 225 25.31 -4.25 21.75
C ILE A 225 26.16 -3.38 22.69
#